data_514462161b77b84acc5589a40a2cd5de
#
_entry.id   514462161b77b84acc5589a40a2cd5de
#
_cell.length_a   1.000
_cell.length_b   1.000
_cell.length_c   1.000
_cell.angle_alpha   90.00
_cell.angle_beta   90.00
_cell.angle_gamma   90.00
#
_symmetry.space_group_name_H-M   'P 1'
#
loop_
_entity.id
_entity.type
_entity.pdbx_description
1 polymer ?
#
loop_
_entity_poly.entity_id
_entity_poly.type
_entity_poly.pdbx_seq_one_letter_code
_entity_poly.pdbx_strand_id
1 'polypeptide(L)'
;MNKLLILILTLFVTACMAFNAHGEDKVGQGDVVDLTNSKPKEGVVFAVCIFAVGEDGTKYLVDHRHAENMGECIKKRREAVNKYKDPKHRELMGGTRFMFMCDKVKAEVEILEDGTWHINKILGRYEPAYKKKKSYN
;
A
#
# COMPACT_ATOMS: atom_id res chain seq x y z
N MET A 1 4.16 -48.89 -30.08
CA MET A 1 4.05 -47.44 -29.88
C MET A 1 3.58 -47.07 -28.48
N ASN A 2 2.67 -47.78 -27.89
CA ASN A 2 2.09 -47.41 -26.59
C ASN A 2 3.06 -47.53 -25.40
N LYS A 3 4.00 -48.45 -25.43
CA LYS A 3 4.98 -48.61 -24.33
C LYS A 3 5.99 -47.47 -24.23
N LEU A 4 6.37 -46.91 -25.36
CA LEU A 4 7.31 -45.77 -25.41
C LEU A 4 6.65 -44.49 -24.90
N LEU A 5 5.39 -44.28 -25.21
CA LEU A 5 4.62 -43.13 -24.78
C LEU A 5 4.41 -43.11 -23.27
N ILE A 6 4.13 -44.27 -22.69
CA ILE A 6 3.94 -44.41 -21.24
C ILE A 6 5.25 -44.13 -20.49
N LEU A 7 6.38 -44.55 -21.05
CA LEU A 7 7.69 -44.34 -20.43
C LEU A 7 8.09 -42.89 -20.43
N ILE A 8 7.76 -42.14 -21.47
CA ILE A 8 8.00 -40.71 -21.55
C ILE A 8 7.09 -39.97 -20.57
N LEU A 9 5.83 -40.37 -20.46
CA LEU A 9 4.88 -39.75 -19.56
C LEU A 9 5.25 -39.94 -18.08
N THR A 10 5.74 -41.11 -17.72
CA THR A 10 6.20 -41.38 -16.35
C THR A 10 7.48 -40.65 -16.00
N LEU A 11 8.37 -40.43 -16.96
CA LEU A 11 9.57 -39.63 -16.74
C LEU A 11 9.24 -38.17 -16.53
N PHE A 12 8.24 -37.62 -17.23
CA PHE A 12 7.79 -36.23 -17.05
C PHE A 12 7.13 -36.02 -15.68
N VAL A 13 6.32 -36.93 -15.23
CA VAL A 13 5.63 -36.81 -13.94
C VAL A 13 6.62 -36.86 -12.78
N THR A 14 7.64 -37.76 -12.85
CA THR A 14 8.68 -37.82 -11.82
C THR A 14 9.56 -36.58 -11.77
N ALA A 15 9.86 -36.00 -12.92
CA ALA A 15 10.64 -34.75 -12.97
C ALA A 15 9.88 -33.56 -12.38
N CYS A 16 8.56 -33.47 -12.61
CA CYS A 16 7.73 -32.40 -12.04
C CYS A 16 7.58 -32.55 -10.52
N MET A 17 7.45 -33.77 -10.00
CA MET A 17 7.37 -33.98 -8.54
C MET A 17 8.70 -33.67 -7.85
N ALA A 18 9.81 -34.07 -8.44
CA ALA A 18 11.13 -33.73 -7.89
C ALA A 18 11.43 -32.24 -7.88
N PHE A 19 10.95 -31.51 -8.86
CA PHE A 19 11.12 -30.05 -8.93
C PHE A 19 10.28 -29.31 -7.88
N ASN A 20 9.04 -29.74 -7.67
CA ASN A 20 8.17 -29.17 -6.65
C ASN A 20 8.64 -29.46 -5.23
N ALA A 21 9.09 -30.69 -4.94
CA ALA A 21 9.64 -31.05 -3.63
C ALA A 21 10.92 -30.24 -3.31
N HIS A 22 11.76 -29.98 -4.30
CA HIS A 22 12.99 -29.22 -4.12
C HIS A 22 12.73 -27.71 -3.94
N GLY A 23 11.65 -27.19 -4.50
CA GLY A 23 11.21 -25.82 -4.30
C GLY A 23 10.60 -25.59 -2.91
N GLU A 24 9.85 -26.56 -2.40
CA GLU A 24 9.25 -26.49 -1.06
C GLU A 24 10.29 -26.53 0.06
N ASP A 25 11.31 -27.38 -0.05
CA ASP A 25 12.36 -27.47 0.95
C ASP A 25 13.21 -26.20 1.06
N LYS A 26 13.40 -25.48 -0.02
CA LYS A 26 14.10 -24.18 0.02
C LYS A 26 13.24 -23.05 0.55
N VAL A 27 11.95 -23.09 0.33
CA VAL A 27 11.00 -22.10 0.83
C VAL A 27 10.67 -22.37 2.30
N GLY A 28 10.67 -23.64 2.73
CA GLY A 28 10.33 -24.03 4.10
C GLY A 28 11.38 -23.73 5.16
N GLN A 29 12.64 -23.56 4.78
CA GLN A 29 13.72 -23.18 5.70
C GLN A 29 14.05 -21.69 5.61
N GLY A 30 13.27 -20.97 4.80
CA GLY A 30 13.56 -19.63 4.43
C GLY A 30 13.63 -18.73 5.62
N ASP A 31 14.33 -18.04 5.40
CA ASP A 31 14.30 -16.64 5.53
C ASP A 31 12.90 -16.01 5.32
N VAL A 32 11.91 -16.84 5.14
CA VAL A 32 10.48 -16.49 5.32
C VAL A 32 10.18 -16.13 6.75
N VAL A 33 11.19 -16.18 7.53
CA VAL A 33 11.14 -16.11 8.93
C VAL A 33 10.40 -14.91 9.42
N ASP A 34 10.32 -13.87 8.95
CA ASP A 34 9.78 -12.78 9.75
C ASP A 34 8.95 -11.73 9.01
N LEU A 35 8.71 -11.95 7.74
CA LEU A 35 7.75 -11.12 7.02
C LEU A 35 6.31 -11.34 7.50
N THR A 36 6.04 -12.49 8.09
CA THR A 36 4.73 -12.78 8.70
C THR A 36 4.55 -12.12 10.07
N ASN A 37 5.59 -11.59 10.66
CA ASN A 37 5.52 -10.90 11.95
C ASN A 37 5.38 -9.38 11.83
N SER A 38 5.44 -8.83 10.65
CA SER A 38 5.04 -7.44 10.44
C SER A 38 3.51 -7.33 10.37
N LYS A 39 2.86 -7.72 11.47
CA LYS A 39 1.44 -7.37 11.63
C LYS A 39 1.31 -5.87 11.45
N PRO A 40 0.31 -5.42 10.68
CA PRO A 40 0.02 -4.01 10.59
C PRO A 40 -0.06 -3.41 11.99
N LYS A 41 0.71 -2.38 12.24
CA LYS A 41 0.74 -1.69 13.52
C LYS A 41 0.03 -0.35 13.39
N GLU A 42 -0.75 0.01 14.38
CA GLU A 42 -1.28 1.36 14.46
C GLU A 42 -0.18 2.34 14.84
N GLY A 43 -0.08 3.41 14.10
CA GLY A 43 0.90 4.46 14.34
C GLY A 43 0.43 5.82 13.86
N VAL A 44 1.16 6.85 14.26
CA VAL A 44 0.96 8.22 13.78
C VAL A 44 2.04 8.53 12.78
N VAL A 45 1.64 8.82 11.56
CA VAL A 45 2.55 9.10 10.45
C VAL A 45 2.13 10.34 9.68
N PHE A 46 3.07 10.92 8.93
CA PHE A 46 2.71 11.91 7.93
C PHE A 46 2.20 11.22 6.67
N ALA A 47 1.17 11.77 6.08
CA ALA A 47 0.63 11.26 4.83
C ALA A 47 0.16 12.39 3.92
N VAL A 48 0.36 12.18 2.63
CA VAL A 48 -0.37 12.92 1.61
C VAL A 48 -1.70 12.21 1.42
N CYS A 49 -2.78 12.88 1.74
CA CYS A 49 -4.13 12.40 1.52
C CYS A 49 -4.73 13.09 0.30
N ILE A 50 -5.24 12.31 -0.63
CA ILE A 50 -5.86 12.78 -1.86
C ILE A 50 -7.35 12.47 -1.78
N PHE A 51 -8.17 13.52 -1.85
CA PHE A 51 -9.61 13.42 -1.77
C PHE A 51 -10.25 13.80 -3.10
N ALA A 52 -11.19 13.00 -3.55
CA ALA A 52 -12.16 13.43 -4.55
C ALA A 52 -13.22 14.31 -3.87
N VAL A 53 -13.55 15.43 -4.48
CA VAL A 53 -14.55 16.35 -3.96
C VAL A 53 -15.83 16.22 -4.80
N GLY A 54 -16.90 15.77 -4.15
CA GLY A 54 -18.22 15.69 -4.77
C GLY A 54 -18.85 17.07 -5.04
N GLU A 55 -19.91 17.11 -5.80
CA GLU A 55 -20.65 18.33 -6.13
C GLU A 55 -21.23 19.02 -4.87
N ASP A 56 -21.60 18.22 -3.88
CA ASP A 56 -22.09 18.66 -2.57
C ASP A 56 -20.96 19.10 -1.62
N GLY A 57 -19.70 19.07 -2.06
CA GLY A 57 -18.52 19.36 -1.24
C GLY A 57 -18.04 18.21 -0.35
N THR A 58 -18.70 17.06 -0.41
CA THR A 58 -18.26 15.85 0.32
C THR A 58 -16.90 15.38 -0.18
N LYS A 59 -16.04 14.99 0.75
CA LYS A 59 -14.67 14.58 0.47
C LYS A 59 -14.53 13.08 0.67
N TYR A 60 -14.09 12.40 -0.37
CA TYR A 60 -13.84 10.95 -0.36
C TYR A 60 -12.34 10.71 -0.50
N LEU A 61 -11.74 10.02 0.45
CA LEU A 61 -10.33 9.63 0.36
C LEU A 61 -10.17 8.60 -0.75
N VAL A 62 -9.41 8.94 -1.78
CA VAL A 62 -9.21 8.08 -2.97
C VAL A 62 -7.81 7.52 -3.07
N ASP A 63 -6.81 8.21 -2.50
CA ASP A 63 -5.43 7.76 -2.47
C ASP A 63 -4.69 8.38 -1.29
N HIS A 64 -3.64 7.72 -0.84
CA HIS A 64 -2.75 8.21 0.21
C HIS A 64 -1.32 7.73 -0.01
N ARG A 65 -0.35 8.51 0.48
CA ARG A 65 1.07 8.18 0.41
C ARG A 65 1.75 8.52 1.72
N HIS A 66 2.52 7.58 2.23
CA HIS A 66 3.34 7.79 3.43
C HIS A 66 4.44 8.81 3.16
N ALA A 67 4.75 9.62 4.17
CA ALA A 67 5.92 10.47 4.21
C ALA A 67 6.59 10.39 5.59
N GLU A 68 7.91 10.47 5.61
CA GLU A 68 8.68 10.39 6.85
C GLU A 68 8.56 11.66 7.68
N ASN A 69 8.41 12.79 7.01
CA ASN A 69 8.32 14.11 7.64
C ASN A 69 7.47 15.06 6.77
N MET A 70 7.23 16.25 7.29
CA MET A 70 6.43 17.26 6.60
C MET A 70 7.08 17.73 5.29
N GLY A 71 8.40 17.85 5.24
CA GLY A 71 9.12 18.26 4.02
C GLY A 71 8.94 17.27 2.89
N GLU A 72 9.08 15.99 3.18
CA GLU A 72 8.83 14.93 2.21
C GLU A 72 7.35 14.87 1.81
N CYS A 73 6.45 15.08 2.76
CA CYS A 73 5.02 15.14 2.48
C CYS A 73 4.68 16.24 1.47
N ILE A 74 5.25 17.42 1.64
CA ILE A 74 5.04 18.55 0.71
C ILE A 74 5.61 18.20 -0.67
N LYS A 75 6.78 17.57 -0.75
CA LYS A 75 7.37 17.10 -2.01
C LYS A 75 6.44 16.11 -2.72
N LYS A 76 6.04 15.05 -2.05
CA LYS A 76 5.12 14.03 -2.58
C LYS A 76 3.76 14.62 -2.98
N ARG A 77 3.27 15.60 -2.22
CA ARG A 77 2.06 16.34 -2.57
C ARG A 77 2.20 17.07 -3.91
N ARG A 78 3.32 17.76 -4.17
CA ARG A 78 3.56 18.44 -5.45
C ARG A 78 3.59 17.44 -6.61
N GLU A 79 4.24 16.29 -6.42
CA GLU A 79 4.28 15.21 -7.41
C GLU A 79 2.87 14.68 -7.70
N ALA A 80 2.07 14.47 -6.67
CA ALA A 80 0.68 14.06 -6.82
C ALA A 80 -0.14 15.11 -7.58
N VAL A 81 -0.04 16.39 -7.21
CA VAL A 81 -0.73 17.49 -7.90
C VAL A 81 -0.38 17.50 -9.39
N ASN A 82 0.90 17.34 -9.72
CA ASN A 82 1.36 17.34 -11.12
C ASN A 82 0.78 16.14 -11.89
N LYS A 83 0.76 14.95 -11.27
CA LYS A 83 0.16 13.75 -11.86
C LYS A 83 -1.33 13.94 -12.16
N TYR A 84 -2.07 14.51 -11.22
CA TYR A 84 -3.52 14.73 -11.38
C TYR A 84 -3.88 15.93 -12.29
N LYS A 85 -2.93 16.80 -12.57
CA LYS A 85 -3.08 17.87 -13.57
C LYS A 85 -2.83 17.43 -15.00
N ASP A 86 -2.23 16.25 -15.20
CA ASP A 86 -2.01 15.70 -16.54
C ASP A 86 -3.34 15.60 -17.29
N PRO A 87 -3.45 16.15 -18.52
CA PRO A 87 -4.68 16.12 -19.32
C PRO A 87 -5.24 14.70 -19.52
N LYS A 88 -4.39 13.72 -19.75
CA LYS A 88 -4.78 12.31 -19.88
C LYS A 88 -5.42 11.78 -18.60
N HIS A 89 -4.87 12.12 -17.45
CA HIS A 89 -5.41 11.71 -16.17
C HIS A 89 -6.75 12.39 -15.87
N ARG A 90 -6.87 13.67 -16.18
CA ARG A 90 -8.13 14.43 -16.02
C ARG A 90 -9.26 13.88 -16.89
N GLU A 91 -8.95 13.49 -18.12
CA GLU A 91 -9.92 12.88 -19.02
C GLU A 91 -10.44 11.55 -18.45
N LEU A 92 -9.54 10.69 -17.96
CA LEU A 92 -9.91 9.41 -17.32
C LEU A 92 -10.77 9.60 -16.06
N MET A 93 -10.58 10.69 -15.34
CA MET A 93 -11.27 10.98 -14.08
C MET A 93 -12.55 11.81 -14.26
N GLY A 94 -12.99 12.04 -15.50
CA GLY A 94 -14.27 12.68 -15.81
C GLY A 94 -14.44 14.10 -15.25
N GLY A 95 -13.35 14.86 -15.08
CA GLY A 95 -13.38 16.22 -14.57
C GLY A 95 -13.56 16.34 -13.07
N THR A 96 -13.44 15.26 -12.31
CA THR A 96 -13.50 15.26 -10.84
C THR A 96 -12.48 16.21 -10.24
N ARG A 97 -12.92 16.99 -9.26
CA ARG A 97 -12.03 17.87 -8.47
C ARG A 97 -11.32 17.06 -7.39
N PHE A 98 -10.03 17.32 -7.23
CA PHE A 98 -9.21 16.68 -6.19
C PHE A 98 -8.67 17.72 -5.22
N MET A 99 -8.57 17.30 -3.97
CA MET A 99 -7.93 18.07 -2.90
C MET A 99 -6.76 17.26 -2.34
N PHE A 100 -5.65 17.93 -2.11
CA PHE A 100 -4.40 17.33 -1.65
C PHE A 100 -4.01 17.93 -0.31
N MET A 101 -3.89 17.09 0.69
CA MET A 101 -3.54 17.54 2.05
C MET A 101 -2.32 16.78 2.55
N CYS A 102 -1.41 17.49 3.22
CA CYS A 102 -0.40 16.90 4.07
C CYS A 102 -0.84 16.99 5.52
N ASP A 103 -0.93 15.87 6.19
CA ASP A 103 -1.38 15.84 7.58
C ASP A 103 -0.71 14.71 8.37
N LYS A 104 -0.74 14.83 9.69
CA LYS A 104 -0.51 13.71 10.58
C LYS A 104 -1.79 12.90 10.70
N VAL A 105 -1.68 11.60 10.48
CA VAL A 105 -2.83 10.69 10.53
C VAL A 105 -2.51 9.50 11.44
N LYS A 106 -3.55 8.96 12.06
CA LYS A 106 -3.50 7.61 12.61
C LYS A 106 -3.74 6.63 11.47
N ALA A 107 -2.86 5.67 11.34
CA ALA A 107 -2.93 4.70 10.26
C ALA A 107 -2.47 3.32 10.70
N GLU A 108 -2.96 2.31 10.05
CA GLU A 108 -2.34 0.99 10.04
C GLU A 108 -1.17 1.03 9.07
N VAL A 109 0.02 0.79 9.58
CA VAL A 109 1.26 0.82 8.81
C VAL A 109 1.96 -0.52 8.86
N GLU A 110 2.62 -0.84 7.79
CA GLU A 110 3.47 -2.01 7.68
C GLU A 110 4.83 -1.59 7.11
N ILE A 111 5.87 -2.32 7.49
CA ILE A 111 7.21 -2.11 6.96
C ILE A 111 7.44 -3.15 5.87
N LEU A 112 7.69 -2.69 4.66
CA LEU A 112 7.99 -3.54 3.52
C LEU A 112 9.41 -4.12 3.61
N GLU A 113 9.71 -5.12 2.78
CA GLU A 113 11.01 -5.79 2.73
C GLU A 113 12.19 -4.84 2.51
N ASP A 114 11.98 -3.76 1.77
CA ASP A 114 12.97 -2.72 1.52
C ASP A 114 13.13 -1.72 2.68
N GLY A 115 12.44 -1.94 3.80
CA GLY A 115 12.42 -1.06 4.96
C GLY A 115 11.52 0.17 4.81
N THR A 116 10.81 0.31 3.70
CA THR A 116 9.87 1.42 3.51
C THR A 116 8.57 1.20 4.26
N TRP A 117 7.98 2.28 4.72
CA TRP A 117 6.69 2.27 5.40
C TRP A 117 5.56 2.38 4.39
N HIS A 118 4.62 1.49 4.52
CA HIS A 118 3.39 1.49 3.73
C HIS A 118 2.17 1.71 4.62
N ILE A 119 1.27 2.56 4.20
CA ILE A 119 0.00 2.78 4.89
C ILE A 119 -1.04 1.83 4.27
N ASN A 120 -1.52 0.89 5.06
CA ASN A 120 -2.58 -0.02 4.65
C ASN A 120 -3.95 0.66 4.73
N LYS A 121 -4.18 1.41 5.81
CA LYS A 121 -5.45 2.09 6.06
C LYS A 121 -5.26 3.34 6.90
N ILE A 122 -5.93 4.41 6.55
CA ILE A 122 -6.04 5.61 7.38
C ILE A 122 -7.23 5.44 8.33
N LEU A 123 -6.96 5.53 9.62
CA LEU A 123 -7.96 5.37 10.69
C LEU A 123 -8.60 6.70 11.08
N GLY A 124 -7.87 7.80 10.90
CA GLY A 124 -8.37 9.13 11.20
C GLY A 124 -7.27 10.18 11.23
N ARG A 125 -7.66 11.41 11.42
CA ARG A 125 -6.74 12.54 11.62
C ARG A 125 -6.13 12.47 13.02
N TYR A 126 -4.85 12.76 13.13
CA TYR A 126 -4.21 12.88 14.43
C TYR A 126 -4.59 14.20 15.11
N GLU A 127 -5.24 14.11 16.24
CA GLU A 127 -5.52 15.25 17.12
C GLU A 127 -4.69 15.15 18.39
N PRO A 128 -3.73 16.06 18.59
CA PRO A 128 -2.94 16.05 19.82
C PRO A 128 -3.83 16.34 21.04
N ALA A 129 -3.53 15.66 22.15
CA ALA A 129 -4.36 15.68 23.36
C ALA A 129 -4.61 17.08 23.95
N TYR A 130 -3.69 18.04 23.71
CA TYR A 130 -3.84 19.40 24.21
C TYR A 130 -4.94 20.21 23.50
N LYS A 131 -5.37 19.81 22.29
CA LYS A 131 -6.49 20.47 21.57
C LYS A 131 -7.86 20.07 22.13
N LYS A 132 -7.95 18.96 22.88
CA LYS A 132 -9.23 18.49 23.42
C LYS A 132 -9.78 19.33 24.58
N LYS A 133 -8.99 20.26 25.16
CA LYS A 133 -9.37 21.04 26.35
C LYS A 133 -10.03 22.41 26.06
N LYS A 134 -10.27 22.79 24.82
CA LYS A 134 -10.97 24.04 24.49
C LYS A 134 -12.39 23.80 23.98
N SER A 135 -13.19 23.16 24.80
CA SER A 135 -14.63 23.36 24.75
C SER A 135 -14.93 24.53 25.69
N TYR A 136 -15.04 25.70 25.17
CA TYR A 136 -15.66 26.81 25.89
C TYR A 136 -17.17 26.60 25.83
N ASN A 137 -17.76 26.35 27.02
CA ASN A 137 -19.22 26.51 27.22
C ASN A 137 -19.57 27.99 27.13
#